data_579f020210ad8f57a6097dbb3854eb95
#
_entry.id   579f020210ad8f57a6097dbb3854eb95
#
_cell.length_a   1.000
_cell.length_b   1.000
_cell.length_c   1.000
_cell.angle_alpha   90.00
_cell.angle_beta   90.00
_cell.angle_gamma   90.00
#
_symmetry.space_group_name_H-M   'P 1'
#
loop_
_entity.id
_entity.type
_entity.pdbx_description
1 polymer ?
#
loop_
_entity_poly.entity_id
_entity_poly.type
_entity_poly.pdbx_seq_one_letter_code
_entity_poly.pdbx_strand_id
1 'polypeptide(L)' 'MARCDVCGNDYDKAFRVTQGARTMTFDSFECAIHAMAPHCAHCDCRVVGHGIEAGGKVYCCAHCAKHEGVKGVKDRTA' A
#
# COMPACT_ATOMS: atom_id res chain seq x y z
N MET A 1 15.27 -21.17 -3.03
CA MET A 1 13.89 -20.72 -2.72
C MET A 1 13.93 -19.66 -1.63
N ALA A 2 13.07 -18.69 -1.70
CA ALA A 2 13.00 -17.63 -0.71
C ALA A 2 11.76 -17.79 0.17
N ARG A 3 11.88 -17.31 1.40
CA ARG A 3 10.79 -17.43 2.38
C ARG A 3 9.97 -16.12 2.41
N CYS A 4 8.66 -16.25 2.37
CA CYS A 4 7.74 -15.11 2.50
C CYS A 4 7.87 -14.46 3.88
N ASP A 5 8.02 -13.14 3.92
CA ASP A 5 8.15 -12.39 5.18
C ASP A 5 6.84 -12.31 5.97
N VAL A 6 5.72 -12.65 5.37
CA VAL A 6 4.41 -12.62 6.04
C VAL A 6 4.00 -13.99 6.54
N CYS A 7 3.91 -14.99 5.65
CA CYS A 7 3.40 -16.31 6.01
C CYS A 7 4.48 -17.36 6.25
N GLY A 8 5.74 -17.07 5.93
CA GLY A 8 6.85 -17.98 6.15
C GLY A 8 6.96 -19.12 5.15
N ASN A 9 6.15 -19.11 4.10
CA ASN A 9 6.19 -20.15 3.09
C ASN A 9 7.42 -20.04 2.21
N ASP A 10 8.13 -21.16 2.00
CA ASP A 10 9.22 -21.22 1.03
C ASP A 10 8.63 -21.45 -0.35
N TYR A 11 8.96 -20.57 -1.29
CA TYR A 11 8.37 -20.61 -2.62
C TYR A 11 9.43 -20.31 -3.67
N ASP A 12 9.50 -21.15 -4.70
CA ASP A 12 10.47 -21.00 -5.78
C ASP A 12 10.20 -19.75 -6.64
N LYS A 13 8.98 -19.27 -6.67
CA LYS A 13 8.59 -18.06 -7.42
C LYS A 13 8.39 -16.85 -6.51
N ALA A 14 8.95 -16.87 -5.31
CA ALA A 14 8.91 -15.72 -4.42
C ALA A 14 9.55 -14.51 -5.09
N PHE A 15 9.05 -13.34 -4.77
CA PHE A 15 9.52 -12.09 -5.36
C PHE A 15 9.76 -11.05 -4.28
N ARG A 16 10.56 -10.05 -4.62
CA ARG A 16 10.87 -8.95 -3.70
C ARG A 16 10.15 -7.69 -4.12
N VAL A 17 9.69 -6.94 -3.14
CA VAL A 17 9.08 -5.63 -3.35
C VAL A 17 9.89 -4.59 -2.61
N THR A 18 10.32 -3.56 -3.30
CA THR A 18 11.04 -2.44 -2.71
C THR A 18 10.15 -1.20 -2.73
N GLN A 19 9.98 -0.60 -1.57
CA GLN A 19 9.23 0.64 -1.42
C GLN A 19 10.07 1.59 -0.58
N GLY A 20 10.63 2.62 -1.23
CA GLY A 20 11.58 3.50 -0.57
C GLY A 20 12.83 2.72 -0.12
N ALA A 21 13.15 2.76 1.16
CA ALA A 21 14.29 2.06 1.73
C ALA A 21 13.93 0.65 2.23
N ARG A 22 12.70 0.21 2.05
CA ARG A 22 12.19 -1.05 2.59
C ARG A 22 12.07 -2.09 1.49
N THR A 23 12.67 -3.24 1.69
CA THR A 23 12.58 -4.39 0.78
C THR A 23 12.07 -5.59 1.56
N MET A 24 11.05 -6.26 1.05
CA MET A 24 10.48 -7.47 1.64
C MET A 24 10.26 -8.53 0.57
N THR A 25 10.24 -9.78 0.98
CA THR A 25 10.04 -10.94 0.10
C THR A 25 8.65 -11.52 0.35
N PHE A 26 7.95 -11.88 -0.72
CA PHE A 26 6.60 -12.42 -0.63
C PHE A 26 6.40 -13.59 -1.57
N ASP A 27 5.49 -14.49 -1.21
CA ASP A 27 5.08 -15.60 -2.06
C ASP A 27 3.83 -15.29 -2.88
N SER A 28 3.14 -14.19 -2.58
CA SER A 28 1.91 -13.79 -3.28
C SER A 28 1.70 -12.28 -3.16
N PHE A 29 0.89 -11.73 -4.06
CA PHE A 29 0.51 -10.32 -3.97
C PHE A 29 -0.39 -10.05 -2.76
N GLU A 30 -1.15 -11.03 -2.31
CA GLU A 30 -1.93 -10.90 -1.10
C GLU A 30 -1.04 -10.60 0.10
N CYS A 31 0.05 -11.34 0.26
CA CYS A 31 1.02 -11.09 1.33
C CYS A 31 1.69 -9.73 1.18
N ALA A 32 2.04 -9.35 -0.06
CA ALA A 32 2.66 -8.04 -0.32
C ALA A 32 1.72 -6.89 0.05
N ILE A 33 0.46 -6.98 -0.32
CA ILE A 33 -0.54 -5.98 0.03
C ILE A 33 -0.74 -5.91 1.53
N HIS A 34 -0.86 -7.06 2.17
CA HIS A 34 -1.05 -7.13 3.63
C HIS A 34 0.08 -6.44 4.39
N ALA A 35 1.31 -6.61 3.93
CA ALA A 35 2.49 -6.08 4.64
C ALA A 35 2.81 -4.64 4.26
N MET A 36 2.62 -4.23 3.01
CA MET A 36 3.18 -2.98 2.49
C MET A 36 2.15 -1.97 2.00
N ALA A 37 0.93 -2.38 1.65
CA ALA A 37 -0.05 -1.41 1.16
C ALA A 37 -0.50 -0.50 2.31
N PRO A 38 -0.57 0.83 2.08
CA PRO A 38 -1.00 1.74 3.12
C PRO A 38 -2.51 1.66 3.37
N HIS A 39 -2.94 2.20 4.51
CA HIS A 39 -4.34 2.31 4.86
C HIS A 39 -4.81 3.75 4.65
N CYS A 40 -6.05 3.90 4.18
CA CYS A 40 -6.67 5.23 4.07
C CYS A 40 -6.78 5.84 5.47
N ALA A 41 -6.32 7.10 5.61
CA ALA A 41 -6.35 7.78 6.90
C ALA A 41 -7.76 8.13 7.37
N HIS A 42 -8.76 8.06 6.48
CA HIS A 42 -10.14 8.35 6.80
C HIS A 42 -10.99 7.10 7.03
N CYS A 43 -11.04 6.20 6.05
CA CYS A 43 -11.92 5.01 6.11
C CYS A 43 -11.18 3.71 6.46
N ASP A 44 -9.86 3.76 6.58
CA ASP A 44 -9.00 2.64 6.95
C ASP A 44 -8.97 1.47 5.94
N CYS A 45 -9.50 1.66 4.74
CA CYS A 45 -9.37 0.63 3.72
C CYS A 45 -7.95 0.60 3.16
N ARG A 46 -7.54 -0.55 2.62
CA ARG A 46 -6.23 -0.68 1.99
C ARG A 46 -6.18 0.12 0.71
N VAL A 47 -5.11 0.89 0.54
CA VAL A 47 -4.88 1.66 -0.68
C VAL A 47 -3.95 0.86 -1.57
N VAL A 48 -4.52 0.17 -2.55
CA VAL A 48 -3.76 -0.69 -3.47
C VAL A 48 -3.39 0.06 -4.74
N GLY A 49 -4.21 1.00 -5.16
CA GLY A 49 -3.96 1.85 -6.32
C GLY A 49 -3.20 3.11 -5.96
N HIS A 50 -3.41 4.16 -6.72
CA HIS A 50 -2.66 5.41 -6.57
C HIS A 50 -3.04 6.20 -5.32
N GLY A 51 -4.31 6.32 -5.04
CA GLY A 51 -4.80 7.07 -3.89
C GLY A 51 -4.44 8.55 -3.93
N ILE A 52 -4.51 9.17 -2.77
CA ILE A 52 -4.17 10.57 -2.54
C ILE A 52 -3.15 10.65 -1.42
N GLU A 53 -2.10 11.44 -1.61
CA GLU A 53 -1.13 11.71 -0.55
C GLU A 53 -1.22 13.18 -0.16
N ALA A 54 -1.36 13.43 1.13
CA ALA A 54 -1.44 14.79 1.64
C ALA A 54 -0.94 14.84 3.10
N GLY A 55 -0.01 15.74 3.37
CA GLY A 55 0.50 15.95 4.72
C GLY A 55 1.08 14.70 5.38
N GLY A 56 1.71 13.84 4.60
CA GLY A 56 2.26 12.58 5.10
C GLY A 56 1.24 11.47 5.29
N LYS A 57 -0.02 11.70 4.93
CA LYS A 57 -1.10 10.72 5.03
C LYS A 57 -1.56 10.26 3.65
N VAL A 58 -2.10 9.05 3.59
CA VAL A 58 -2.62 8.47 2.35
C VAL A 58 -4.12 8.28 2.50
N TYR A 59 -4.86 8.61 1.44
CA TYR A 59 -6.31 8.44 1.38
C TYR A 59 -6.66 7.61 0.14
N CYS A 60 -7.73 6.82 0.22
CA CYS A 60 -8.11 5.95 -0.90
C CYS A 60 -8.64 6.73 -2.10
N CYS A 61 -9.20 7.90 -1.88
CA CYS A 61 -9.76 8.75 -2.95
C CYS A 61 -9.90 10.18 -2.46
N ALA A 62 -10.18 11.08 -3.40
CA ALA A 62 -10.37 12.51 -3.08
C ALA A 62 -11.52 12.74 -2.11
N HIS A 63 -12.57 11.91 -2.17
CA HIS A 63 -13.70 12.02 -1.25
C HIS A 63 -13.26 11.89 0.22
N CYS A 64 -12.47 10.86 0.52
CA CYS A 64 -11.96 10.64 1.89
C CYS A 64 -11.03 11.77 2.32
N ALA A 65 -10.17 12.24 1.42
CA ALA A 65 -9.26 13.35 1.72
C ALA A 65 -10.05 14.63 2.06
N LYS A 66 -11.09 14.91 1.29
CA LYS A 66 -11.93 16.10 1.52
C LYS A 66 -12.67 16.00 2.85
N HIS A 67 -13.12 14.82 3.24
CA HIS A 67 -13.76 14.61 4.55
C HIS A 67 -12.81 14.94 5.70
N GLU A 68 -11.50 14.77 5.52
CA GLU A 68 -10.49 15.09 6.51
C GLU A 68 -9.99 16.55 6.39
N GLY A 69 -10.66 17.37 5.58
CA GLY A 69 -10.34 18.78 5.44
C GLY A 69 -9.27 19.10 4.39
N VAL A 70 -8.84 18.14 3.61
CA VAL A 70 -7.85 18.36 2.55
C VAL A 70 -8.54 18.97 1.34
N LYS A 71 -7.98 20.07 0.82
CA LYS A 71 -8.56 20.80 -0.32
C LYS A 71 -7.65 20.70 -1.54
N GLY A 72 -8.26 20.83 -2.72
CA GLY A 72 -7.51 20.91 -3.98
C GLY A 72 -6.87 19.63 -4.40
N VAL A 73 -7.28 18.50 -3.85
CA VAL A 73 -6.70 17.20 -4.18
C VAL A 73 -7.49 16.47 -5.26
N LYS A 74 -6.78 15.63 -5.98
CA LYS A 74 -7.36 14.72 -6.96
C LYS A 74 -6.61 13.39 -6.89
N ASP A 75 -7.21 12.33 -7.40
CA ASP A 75 -6.57 11.02 -7.39
C ASP A 75 -5.26 11.04 -8.19
N ARG A 76 -4.25 10.37 -7.66
CA ARG A 76 -2.93 10.29 -8.29
C ARG A 76 -2.91 9.19 -9.33
N THR A 77 -3.54 9.44 -10.45
CA THR A 77 -3.53 8.53 -11.59
C THR A 77 -2.48 9.00 -12.61
N ALA A 78 -1.94 8.03 -13.32
CA ALA A 78 -0.95 8.30 -14.35
C ALA A 78 -1.58 9.06 -15.53
#